data_ad30d8bc36854607149b83ab4523fc56
#
_entry.id   ad30d8bc36854607149b83ab4523fc56
#
_cell.length_a   1.000
_cell.length_b   1.000
_cell.length_c   1.000
_cell.angle_alpha   90.00
_cell.angle_beta   90.00
_cell.angle_gamma   90.00
#
_symmetry.space_group_name_H-M   'P 1'
#
loop_
_entity.id
_entity.type
_entity.pdbx_description
1 polymer ?
#
loop_
_entity_poly.entity_id
_entity_poly.type
_entity_poly.pdbx_seq_one_letter_code
_entity_poly.pdbx_strand_id
1 'polypeptide(L)'
;GDVDACPNDFDNDLDGDGICGDVDACPNDFDNDLDGDGVCGDVDICPGFDDNIDSDLDQIPDGCDACPNDFDNDNDNDGVCGDVDACPGFDDNIDTDFDGTADGCDICPYDFDNDLDGDGICGNLDECPNDFDNDLDGDGVCGDVDACPGFDDNIDTDLDGIADGCDICPDDFENDSDGDGVCGDIDACPGFDDNIDTDLDGIADGCDICPDDFENDSDG
;
A
#
# COMPACT_ATOMS: atom_id res chain seq x y z
N GLY A 1 -26.74 6.54 79.34
CA GLY A 1 -27.15 5.37 78.63
C GLY A 1 -27.39 5.77 77.19
N ASP A 2 -26.60 5.24 76.30
CA ASP A 2 -26.78 5.42 74.87
C ASP A 2 -28.13 4.81 74.51
N VAL A 3 -28.93 5.54 73.77
CA VAL A 3 -30.20 5.05 73.22
C VAL A 3 -29.82 4.15 72.06
N ASP A 4 -30.19 2.87 72.15
CA ASP A 4 -30.07 1.93 71.08
C ASP A 4 -30.87 2.44 69.85
N ALA A 5 -30.20 2.72 68.72
CA ALA A 5 -30.84 3.26 67.53
C ALA A 5 -31.70 2.21 66.81
N CYS A 6 -31.36 0.91 66.99
CA CYS A 6 -32.05 -0.24 66.41
C CYS A 6 -32.57 -1.25 67.48
N PRO A 7 -33.50 -0.88 68.39
CA PRO A 7 -33.80 -1.65 69.56
C PRO A 7 -34.50 -3.00 69.32
N ASN A 8 -34.87 -3.34 68.11
CA ASN A 8 -35.50 -4.61 67.73
C ASN A 8 -34.67 -5.40 66.76
N ASP A 9 -33.48 -4.91 66.38
CA ASP A 9 -32.59 -5.55 65.50
C ASP A 9 -31.37 -6.14 66.24
N PHE A 10 -31.09 -7.44 66.02
CA PHE A 10 -30.00 -8.14 66.70
C PHE A 10 -28.64 -7.72 66.21
N ASP A 11 -28.57 -7.41 64.91
CA ASP A 11 -27.31 -7.07 64.22
C ASP A 11 -27.04 -5.55 64.30
N ASN A 12 -28.04 -4.76 64.78
CA ASN A 12 -27.98 -3.29 64.90
C ASN A 12 -27.63 -2.60 63.55
N ASP A 13 -26.91 -1.52 63.64
CA ASP A 13 -26.34 -0.74 62.57
C ASP A 13 -24.87 -1.17 62.46
N LEU A 14 -24.55 -2.07 61.50
CA LEU A 14 -23.27 -2.81 61.44
C LEU A 14 -22.15 -2.00 60.79
N ASP A 15 -22.50 -1.19 59.80
CA ASP A 15 -21.54 -0.33 59.07
C ASP A 15 -21.55 1.12 59.60
N GLY A 16 -22.56 1.51 60.37
CA GLY A 16 -22.62 2.80 61.06
C GLY A 16 -23.18 3.93 60.20
N ASP A 17 -23.94 3.63 59.18
CA ASP A 17 -24.57 4.62 58.27
C ASP A 17 -25.86 5.24 58.82
N GLY A 18 -26.43 4.64 59.89
CA GLY A 18 -27.64 5.07 60.54
C GLY A 18 -28.90 4.33 60.11
N ILE A 19 -28.81 3.31 59.32
CA ILE A 19 -29.87 2.38 58.92
C ILE A 19 -29.70 1.07 59.74
N CYS A 20 -30.80 0.54 60.28
CA CYS A 20 -30.71 -0.73 60.97
C CYS A 20 -30.59 -1.89 60.01
N GLY A 21 -29.71 -2.87 60.31
CA GLY A 21 -29.35 -3.94 59.41
C GLY A 21 -30.49 -4.81 58.89
N ASP A 22 -31.65 -4.89 59.71
CA ASP A 22 -32.83 -5.63 59.27
C ASP A 22 -33.67 -4.94 58.20
N VAL A 23 -33.41 -3.64 57.95
CA VAL A 23 -34.07 -2.83 56.91
C VAL A 23 -33.08 -2.22 55.91
N ASP A 24 -31.81 -2.42 56.16
CA ASP A 24 -30.73 -1.98 55.29
C ASP A 24 -30.57 -2.93 54.09
N ALA A 25 -30.52 -2.37 52.88
CA ALA A 25 -30.31 -3.14 51.67
C ALA A 25 -28.84 -3.59 51.53
N CYS A 26 -27.90 -2.80 52.12
CA CYS A 26 -26.47 -3.03 52.11
C CYS A 26 -25.85 -3.06 53.52
N PRO A 27 -26.21 -3.99 54.38
CA PRO A 27 -25.98 -3.93 55.81
C PRO A 27 -24.51 -4.04 56.28
N ASN A 28 -23.57 -4.02 55.41
CA ASN A 28 -22.11 -4.01 55.66
C ASN A 28 -21.39 -2.91 54.87
N ASP A 29 -22.13 -2.02 54.22
CA ASP A 29 -21.58 -0.98 53.38
C ASP A 29 -22.15 0.40 53.76
N PHE A 30 -21.28 1.25 54.32
CA PHE A 30 -21.64 2.60 54.75
C PHE A 30 -22.15 3.50 53.64
N ASP A 31 -21.63 3.32 52.43
CA ASP A 31 -21.99 4.12 51.24
C ASP A 31 -23.28 3.62 50.57
N ASN A 32 -23.74 2.43 50.96
CA ASN A 32 -24.98 1.81 50.45
C ASN A 32 -24.97 1.59 48.91
N ASP A 33 -26.15 1.64 48.34
CA ASP A 33 -26.41 1.64 46.89
C ASP A 33 -26.61 3.10 46.47
N LEU A 34 -25.51 3.72 45.95
CA LEU A 34 -25.45 5.16 45.73
C LEU A 34 -26.29 5.62 44.53
N ASP A 35 -26.40 4.80 43.50
CA ASP A 35 -27.12 5.11 42.26
C ASP A 35 -28.48 4.42 42.14
N GLY A 36 -28.74 3.43 43.00
CA GLY A 36 -30.05 2.77 43.10
C GLY A 36 -30.22 1.62 42.12
N ASP A 37 -29.14 1.01 41.66
CA ASP A 37 -29.14 -0.10 40.69
C ASP A 37 -29.35 -1.47 41.32
N GLY A 38 -29.24 -1.56 42.66
CA GLY A 38 -29.39 -2.78 43.45
C GLY A 38 -28.07 -3.45 43.83
N VAL A 39 -26.92 -2.82 43.53
CA VAL A 39 -25.56 -3.26 43.89
C VAL A 39 -25.01 -2.36 44.99
N CYS A 40 -24.51 -2.96 46.08
CA CYS A 40 -23.91 -2.19 47.18
C CYS A 40 -22.54 -1.65 46.74
N GLY A 41 -22.16 -0.43 47.21
CA GLY A 41 -20.98 0.27 46.74
C GLY A 41 -19.66 -0.46 46.94
N ASP A 42 -19.58 -1.39 47.94
CA ASP A 42 -18.39 -2.22 48.15
C ASP A 42 -18.15 -3.31 47.05
N VAL A 43 -19.20 -3.64 46.30
CA VAL A 43 -19.19 -4.63 45.19
C VAL A 43 -19.62 -4.04 43.85
N ASP A 44 -19.98 -2.75 43.85
CA ASP A 44 -20.33 -1.97 42.67
C ASP A 44 -19.12 -1.80 41.76
N ILE A 45 -19.26 -2.19 40.51
CA ILE A 45 -18.21 -2.11 39.51
C ILE A 45 -18.05 -0.69 38.98
N CYS A 46 -19.20 0.04 38.92
CA CYS A 46 -19.26 1.37 38.31
C CYS A 46 -19.98 2.38 39.26
N PRO A 47 -19.37 2.75 40.40
CA PRO A 47 -20.01 3.60 41.40
C PRO A 47 -20.60 4.90 40.84
N GLY A 48 -21.93 5.02 40.94
CA GLY A 48 -22.71 6.16 40.47
C GLY A 48 -23.34 5.99 39.08
N PHE A 49 -23.22 4.80 38.50
CA PHE A 49 -23.87 4.40 37.26
C PHE A 49 -24.41 2.97 37.40
N ASP A 50 -25.53 2.69 36.74
CA ASP A 50 -26.23 1.40 36.79
C ASP A 50 -25.40 0.27 36.18
N ASP A 51 -24.92 -0.67 37.02
CA ASP A 51 -24.13 -1.87 36.64
C ASP A 51 -24.88 -2.82 35.68
N ASN A 52 -26.22 -2.70 35.59
CA ASN A 52 -27.05 -3.54 34.74
C ASN A 52 -27.14 -3.03 33.30
N ILE A 53 -26.58 -1.86 33.01
CA ILE A 53 -26.51 -1.29 31.65
C ILE A 53 -25.13 -1.54 31.08
N ASP A 54 -25.05 -2.57 30.26
CA ASP A 54 -23.87 -3.00 29.52
C ASP A 54 -24.29 -3.31 28.06
N SER A 55 -24.03 -2.37 27.13
CA SER A 55 -24.62 -2.36 25.81
C SER A 55 -23.93 -3.35 24.84
N ASP A 56 -22.63 -3.59 25.01
CA ASP A 56 -21.85 -4.49 24.17
C ASP A 56 -21.54 -5.84 24.83
N LEU A 57 -21.85 -5.97 26.12
CA LEU A 57 -21.74 -7.20 26.93
C LEU A 57 -20.28 -7.65 27.17
N ASP A 58 -19.37 -6.70 27.30
CA ASP A 58 -17.97 -6.96 27.65
C ASP A 58 -17.70 -7.07 29.13
N GLN A 59 -18.74 -6.82 30.01
CA GLN A 59 -18.76 -6.84 31.45
C GLN A 59 -18.24 -5.53 32.09
N ILE A 60 -18.13 -4.46 31.34
CA ILE A 60 -17.91 -3.11 31.84
C ILE A 60 -19.22 -2.35 31.64
N PRO A 61 -19.86 -1.84 32.71
CA PRO A 61 -21.08 -1.05 32.56
C PRO A 61 -20.86 0.22 31.73
N ASP A 62 -21.81 0.57 30.86
CA ASP A 62 -21.74 1.73 29.95
C ASP A 62 -21.26 3.04 30.63
N GLY A 63 -21.57 3.22 31.90
CA GLY A 63 -21.21 4.43 32.67
C GLY A 63 -19.73 4.56 32.98
N CYS A 64 -19.01 3.46 33.03
CA CYS A 64 -17.56 3.34 33.31
C CYS A 64 -16.76 2.89 32.11
N ASP A 65 -17.44 2.54 31.03
CA ASP A 65 -16.81 2.09 29.79
C ASP A 65 -16.41 3.28 28.90
N ALA A 66 -15.19 3.26 28.42
CA ALA A 66 -14.69 4.23 27.46
C ALA A 66 -15.28 3.99 26.05
N CYS A 67 -15.65 2.75 25.75
CA CYS A 67 -16.17 2.31 24.45
C CYS A 67 -17.49 1.53 24.59
N PRO A 68 -18.57 2.13 25.11
CA PRO A 68 -19.76 1.44 25.60
C PRO A 68 -20.63 0.75 24.55
N ASN A 69 -20.17 0.62 23.31
CA ASN A 69 -20.82 -0.11 22.23
C ASN A 69 -19.83 -1.01 21.47
N ASP A 70 -18.61 -1.19 22.01
CA ASP A 70 -17.56 -1.98 21.39
C ASP A 70 -16.95 -2.97 22.37
N PHE A 71 -17.31 -4.26 22.22
CA PHE A 71 -16.86 -5.36 23.06
C PHE A 71 -15.33 -5.50 23.16
N ASP A 72 -14.59 -5.14 22.09
CA ASP A 72 -13.12 -5.24 22.05
C ASP A 72 -12.44 -3.99 22.63
N ASN A 73 -13.20 -2.94 22.93
CA ASN A 73 -12.73 -1.68 23.52
C ASN A 73 -11.63 -0.98 22.69
N ASP A 74 -10.76 -0.25 23.37
CA ASP A 74 -9.55 0.38 22.84
C ASP A 74 -8.36 -0.56 23.09
N ASN A 75 -8.07 -1.41 22.12
CA ASN A 75 -7.14 -2.54 22.28
C ASN A 75 -5.67 -2.13 22.35
N ASP A 76 -5.29 -1.03 21.73
CA ASP A 76 -3.92 -0.51 21.71
C ASP A 76 -3.70 0.72 22.59
N ASN A 77 -4.78 1.24 23.18
CA ASN A 77 -4.82 2.38 24.11
C ASN A 77 -4.43 3.72 23.46
N ASP A 78 -4.84 3.93 22.22
CA ASP A 78 -4.61 5.18 21.50
C ASP A 78 -5.72 6.22 21.72
N GLY A 79 -6.84 5.81 22.30
CA GLY A 79 -8.02 6.62 22.59
C GLY A 79 -9.14 6.48 21.55
N VAL A 80 -9.02 5.54 20.62
CA VAL A 80 -10.01 5.20 19.59
C VAL A 80 -10.57 3.82 19.88
N CYS A 81 -11.91 3.68 19.89
CA CYS A 81 -12.55 2.37 20.08
C CYS A 81 -12.38 1.51 18.83
N GLY A 82 -12.18 0.19 19.00
CA GLY A 82 -11.83 -0.71 17.92
C GLY A 82 -12.82 -0.75 16.76
N ASP A 83 -14.11 -0.46 16.99
CA ASP A 83 -15.14 -0.40 15.95
C ASP A 83 -15.00 0.80 14.98
N VAL A 84 -14.26 1.85 15.40
CA VAL A 84 -13.98 3.07 14.63
C VAL A 84 -12.49 3.33 14.42
N ASP A 85 -11.65 2.45 14.96
CA ASP A 85 -10.21 2.46 14.83
C ASP A 85 -9.81 2.19 13.36
N ALA A 86 -9.02 3.09 12.78
CA ALA A 86 -8.56 3.00 11.40
C ALA A 86 -7.36 2.04 11.25
N CYS A 87 -6.58 1.87 12.33
CA CYS A 87 -5.38 1.03 12.34
C CYS A 87 -5.34 0.10 13.57
N PRO A 88 -6.23 -0.88 13.67
CA PRO A 88 -6.37 -1.73 14.85
C PRO A 88 -5.07 -2.38 15.33
N GLY A 89 -4.69 -2.04 16.59
CA GLY A 89 -3.47 -2.54 17.22
C GLY A 89 -2.24 -1.65 17.05
N PHE A 90 -2.41 -0.47 16.46
CA PHE A 90 -1.39 0.57 16.35
C PHE A 90 -2.00 1.95 16.57
N ASP A 91 -1.28 2.83 17.22
CA ASP A 91 -1.72 4.18 17.57
C ASP A 91 -2.02 5.02 16.31
N ASP A 92 -3.30 5.34 16.10
CA ASP A 92 -3.82 6.17 14.99
C ASP A 92 -3.25 7.60 14.98
N ASN A 93 -2.72 8.06 16.13
CA ASN A 93 -2.15 9.41 16.24
C ASN A 93 -0.68 9.50 15.78
N ILE A 94 -0.07 8.36 15.44
CA ILE A 94 1.30 8.31 14.91
C ILE A 94 1.24 8.20 13.38
N ASP A 95 1.37 9.33 12.71
CA ASP A 95 1.43 9.51 11.26
C ASP A 95 2.64 10.42 10.97
N THR A 96 3.75 9.80 10.54
CA THR A 96 5.06 10.50 10.46
C THR A 96 5.18 11.38 9.23
N ASP A 97 4.59 11.00 8.11
CA ASP A 97 4.64 11.76 6.84
C ASP A 97 3.38 12.61 6.59
N PHE A 98 2.35 12.44 7.42
CA PHE A 98 1.09 13.21 7.37
C PHE A 98 0.24 12.97 6.12
N ASP A 99 0.28 11.76 5.57
CA ASP A 99 -0.57 11.36 4.44
C ASP A 99 -2.01 10.98 4.87
N GLY A 100 -2.23 10.77 6.17
CA GLY A 100 -3.50 10.39 6.79
C GLY A 100 -3.64 8.90 7.06
N THR A 101 -2.58 8.13 6.88
CA THR A 101 -2.48 6.71 7.27
C THR A 101 -1.54 6.61 8.47
N ALA A 102 -1.97 5.92 9.54
CA ALA A 102 -1.11 5.74 10.71
C ALA A 102 0.10 4.85 10.36
N ASP A 103 1.30 5.18 10.90
CA ASP A 103 2.56 4.48 10.62
C ASP A 103 2.46 2.95 10.72
N GLY A 104 1.60 2.45 11.62
CA GLY A 104 1.43 1.01 11.86
C GLY A 104 0.69 0.27 10.75
N CYS A 105 -0.12 0.98 9.99
CA CYS A 105 -0.92 0.47 8.86
C CYS A 105 -0.42 0.99 7.52
N ASP A 106 0.58 1.86 7.52
CA ASP A 106 1.18 2.44 6.34
C ASP A 106 2.32 1.55 5.80
N ILE A 107 2.29 1.30 4.49
CA ILE A 107 3.36 0.58 3.78
C ILE A 107 4.62 1.44 3.69
N CYS A 108 4.44 2.75 3.57
CA CYS A 108 5.52 3.73 3.39
C CYS A 108 5.49 4.84 4.45
N PRO A 109 5.65 4.56 5.76
CA PRO A 109 5.38 5.47 6.87
C PRO A 109 6.29 6.72 6.97
N TYR A 110 7.09 6.99 5.97
CA TYR A 110 7.98 8.14 5.83
C TYR A 110 7.87 8.80 4.45
N ASP A 111 6.83 8.46 3.67
CA ASP A 111 6.64 8.96 2.32
C ASP A 111 5.17 9.29 2.05
N PHE A 112 4.84 10.60 2.08
CA PHE A 112 3.49 11.12 1.85
C PHE A 112 2.81 10.64 0.55
N ASP A 113 3.61 10.41 -0.51
CA ASP A 113 3.11 9.95 -1.80
C ASP A 113 3.02 8.42 -1.88
N ASN A 114 3.54 7.72 -0.87
CA ASN A 114 3.50 6.26 -0.75
C ASN A 114 4.21 5.53 -1.92
N ASP A 115 3.67 4.41 -2.31
CA ASP A 115 4.04 3.61 -3.48
C ASP A 115 3.07 3.97 -4.62
N LEU A 116 3.48 4.93 -5.47
CA LEU A 116 2.59 5.56 -6.43
C LEU A 116 2.25 4.68 -7.64
N ASP A 117 3.18 3.83 -8.08
CA ASP A 117 3.00 2.91 -9.19
C ASP A 117 2.63 1.48 -8.77
N GLY A 118 2.78 1.16 -7.48
CA GLY A 118 2.35 -0.10 -6.89
C GLY A 118 3.34 -1.26 -7.06
N ASP A 119 4.62 -0.97 -7.26
CA ASP A 119 5.66 -1.97 -7.44
C ASP A 119 6.21 -2.55 -6.13
N GLY A 120 5.88 -1.92 -4.99
CA GLY A 120 6.29 -2.30 -3.64
C GLY A 120 7.50 -1.52 -3.12
N ILE A 121 7.95 -0.48 -3.81
CA ILE A 121 9.00 0.45 -3.39
C ILE A 121 8.35 1.81 -3.09
N CYS A 122 8.63 2.37 -1.92
CA CYS A 122 8.14 3.71 -1.59
C CYS A 122 8.78 4.75 -2.51
N GLY A 123 7.99 5.71 -3.00
CA GLY A 123 8.42 6.67 -4.02
C GLY A 123 9.69 7.47 -3.66
N ASN A 124 9.92 7.73 -2.36
CA ASN A 124 11.13 8.40 -1.89
C ASN A 124 12.41 7.53 -1.93
N LEU A 125 12.28 6.22 -2.14
CA LEU A 125 13.35 5.23 -2.26
C LEU A 125 13.42 4.64 -3.67
N ASP A 126 12.43 4.93 -4.49
CA ASP A 126 12.28 4.45 -5.84
C ASP A 126 13.03 5.37 -6.82
N GLU A 127 13.84 4.80 -7.70
CA GLU A 127 14.52 5.52 -8.76
C GLU A 127 13.57 5.87 -9.91
N CYS A 128 12.48 5.12 -10.07
CA CYS A 128 11.44 5.30 -11.09
C CYS A 128 10.02 5.38 -10.49
N PRO A 129 9.71 6.37 -9.65
CA PRO A 129 8.55 6.40 -8.75
C PRO A 129 7.17 6.54 -9.42
N ASN A 130 7.07 6.36 -10.72
CA ASN A 130 5.82 6.35 -11.50
C ASN A 130 5.83 5.20 -12.52
N ASP A 131 6.78 4.26 -12.42
CA ASP A 131 6.96 3.18 -13.37
C ASP A 131 7.12 1.84 -12.66
N PHE A 132 6.06 1.03 -12.65
CA PHE A 132 6.00 -0.29 -12.03
C PHE A 132 7.12 -1.25 -12.45
N ASP A 133 7.59 -1.15 -13.69
CA ASP A 133 8.63 -2.02 -14.23
C ASP A 133 10.05 -1.50 -13.93
N ASN A 134 10.17 -0.29 -13.43
CA ASN A 134 11.43 0.36 -13.06
C ASN A 134 12.42 0.47 -14.23
N ASP A 135 13.70 0.45 -13.92
CA ASP A 135 14.83 0.35 -14.85
C ASP A 135 15.21 -1.13 -15.01
N LEU A 136 14.64 -1.78 -16.02
CA LEU A 136 14.70 -3.24 -16.19
C LEU A 136 16.09 -3.76 -16.55
N ASP A 137 16.89 -2.98 -17.28
CA ASP A 137 18.23 -3.38 -17.75
C ASP A 137 19.38 -2.69 -17.00
N GLY A 138 19.06 -1.67 -16.17
CA GLY A 138 20.01 -1.01 -15.29
C GLY A 138 20.84 0.07 -15.99
N ASP A 139 20.31 0.67 -17.05
CA ASP A 139 21.00 1.70 -17.84
C ASP A 139 20.79 3.12 -17.30
N GLY A 140 19.84 3.30 -16.35
CA GLY A 140 19.48 4.56 -15.72
C GLY A 140 18.27 5.26 -16.38
N VAL A 141 17.54 4.57 -17.26
CA VAL A 141 16.30 5.03 -17.89
C VAL A 141 15.15 4.18 -17.41
N CYS A 142 14.07 4.81 -16.91
CA CYS A 142 12.88 4.08 -16.47
C CYS A 142 12.13 3.50 -17.67
N GLY A 143 11.55 2.30 -17.53
CA GLY A 143 10.97 1.57 -18.65
C GLY A 143 9.86 2.29 -19.41
N ASP A 144 9.13 3.22 -18.76
CA ASP A 144 8.07 4.02 -19.42
C ASP A 144 8.62 5.06 -20.41
N VAL A 145 9.91 5.43 -20.28
CA VAL A 145 10.61 6.39 -21.14
C VAL A 145 11.83 5.78 -21.85
N ASP A 146 12.11 4.50 -21.57
CA ASP A 146 13.14 3.71 -22.19
C ASP A 146 12.85 3.49 -23.69
N ALA A 147 13.80 3.85 -24.55
CA ALA A 147 13.66 3.72 -26.00
C ALA A 147 13.93 2.28 -26.47
N CYS A 148 14.75 1.53 -25.70
CA CYS A 148 15.15 0.17 -26.03
C CYS A 148 15.01 -0.80 -24.84
N PRO A 149 13.78 -1.08 -24.34
CA PRO A 149 13.56 -1.85 -23.14
C PRO A 149 14.28 -3.19 -23.09
N GLY A 150 15.16 -3.35 -22.06
CA GLY A 150 15.97 -4.55 -21.87
C GLY A 150 17.34 -4.50 -22.50
N PHE A 151 17.75 -3.37 -23.08
CA PHE A 151 19.09 -3.12 -23.60
C PHE A 151 19.50 -1.67 -23.29
N ASP A 152 20.75 -1.48 -22.91
CA ASP A 152 21.33 -0.20 -22.51
C ASP A 152 21.24 0.86 -23.64
N ASP A 153 20.40 1.90 -23.45
CA ASP A 153 20.19 3.03 -24.36
C ASP A 153 21.46 3.86 -24.62
N ASN A 154 22.47 3.72 -23.74
CA ASN A 154 23.72 4.45 -23.87
C ASN A 154 24.74 3.75 -24.80
N ILE A 155 24.42 2.55 -25.27
CA ILE A 155 25.25 1.81 -26.25
C ILE A 155 24.68 2.00 -27.64
N ASP A 156 25.25 2.95 -28.37
CA ASP A 156 24.94 3.30 -29.77
C ASP A 156 26.29 3.41 -30.51
N THR A 157 26.65 2.36 -31.27
CA THR A 157 27.99 2.20 -31.85
C THR A 157 28.22 3.10 -33.05
N ASP A 158 27.21 3.30 -33.89
CA ASP A 158 27.30 4.11 -35.09
C ASP A 158 26.81 5.54 -34.94
N LEU A 159 26.18 5.85 -33.75
CA LEU A 159 25.71 7.17 -33.38
C LEU A 159 24.55 7.71 -34.24
N ASP A 160 23.67 6.83 -34.69
CA ASP A 160 22.47 7.20 -35.43
C ASP A 160 21.27 7.58 -34.54
N GLY A 161 21.38 7.28 -33.24
CA GLY A 161 20.35 7.58 -32.19
C GLY A 161 19.43 6.40 -31.93
N ILE A 162 19.75 5.20 -32.38
CA ILE A 162 19.12 3.94 -32.05
C ILE A 162 20.13 3.11 -31.23
N ALA A 163 19.74 2.64 -30.06
CA ALA A 163 20.64 1.80 -29.24
C ALA A 163 20.91 0.46 -29.96
N ASP A 164 22.16 -0.04 -29.89
CA ASP A 164 22.62 -1.28 -30.55
C ASP A 164 21.66 -2.47 -30.31
N GLY A 165 21.04 -2.55 -29.14
CA GLY A 165 20.14 -3.65 -28.78
C GLY A 165 18.81 -3.64 -29.53
N CYS A 166 18.37 -2.48 -30.01
CA CYS A 166 17.14 -2.25 -30.76
C CYS A 166 17.39 -1.90 -32.21
N ASP A 167 18.66 -1.75 -32.60
CA ASP A 167 19.06 -1.45 -33.95
C ASP A 167 19.23 -2.72 -34.78
N ILE A 168 18.69 -2.70 -36.00
CA ILE A 168 18.85 -3.78 -37.00
C ILE A 168 20.25 -3.76 -37.58
N CYS A 169 20.86 -2.57 -37.69
CA CYS A 169 22.16 -2.34 -38.26
C CYS A 169 23.11 -1.59 -37.31
N PRO A 170 23.50 -2.17 -36.16
CA PRO A 170 24.12 -1.44 -35.05
C PRO A 170 25.56 -0.92 -35.32
N ASP A 171 26.09 -1.13 -36.48
CA ASP A 171 27.39 -0.63 -36.92
C ASP A 171 27.27 0.31 -38.17
N ASP A 172 26.02 0.62 -38.62
CA ASP A 172 25.77 1.39 -39.84
C ASP A 172 24.77 2.54 -39.63
N PHE A 173 25.26 3.76 -39.53
CA PHE A 173 24.49 5.01 -39.32
C PHE A 173 23.34 5.22 -40.33
N GLU A 174 23.45 4.70 -41.59
CA GLU A 174 22.40 4.85 -42.59
C GLU A 174 21.35 3.75 -42.51
N ASN A 175 21.58 2.73 -41.71
CA ASN A 175 20.68 1.58 -41.48
C ASN A 175 20.33 0.84 -42.80
N ASP A 176 19.18 0.19 -42.79
CA ASP A 176 18.55 -0.42 -43.98
C ASP A 176 17.66 0.62 -44.64
N SER A 177 18.22 1.38 -45.60
CA SER A 177 17.59 2.55 -46.21
C SER A 177 16.40 2.24 -47.11
N ASP A 178 16.33 1.05 -47.70
CA ASP A 178 15.24 0.63 -48.60
C ASP A 178 14.32 -0.44 -48.00
N GLY A 179 14.70 -1.01 -46.85
CA GLY A 179 13.87 -1.94 -46.10
C GLY A 179 13.92 -3.39 -46.60
N ASP A 180 15.00 -3.78 -47.25
CA ASP A 180 15.17 -5.11 -47.82
C ASP A 180 15.79 -6.14 -46.86
N GLY A 181 16.28 -5.68 -45.67
CA GLY A 181 16.91 -6.48 -44.66
C GLY A 181 18.44 -6.54 -44.75
N VAL A 182 19.07 -5.72 -45.61
CA VAL A 182 20.52 -5.58 -45.76
C VAL A 182 20.93 -4.18 -45.30
N CYS A 183 21.91 -4.10 -44.39
CA CYS A 183 22.41 -2.82 -43.91
C CYS A 183 23.17 -2.09 -45.04
N GLY A 184 23.06 -0.76 -45.12
CA GLY A 184 23.57 0.03 -46.24
C GLY A 184 25.06 -0.10 -46.51
N ASP A 185 25.88 -0.39 -45.46
CA ASP A 185 27.32 -0.60 -45.59
C ASP A 185 27.69 -1.91 -46.33
N ILE A 186 26.79 -2.88 -46.33
CA ILE A 186 26.94 -4.20 -47.01
C ILE A 186 25.92 -4.40 -48.12
N ASP A 187 25.01 -3.45 -48.33
CA ASP A 187 24.01 -3.43 -49.38
C ASP A 187 24.70 -3.35 -50.77
N ALA A 188 24.40 -4.30 -51.63
CA ALA A 188 24.95 -4.37 -52.96
C ALA A 188 24.25 -3.41 -53.94
N CYS A 189 22.99 -3.06 -53.66
CA CYS A 189 22.19 -2.19 -54.51
C CYS A 189 21.44 -1.10 -53.70
N PRO A 190 22.14 -0.14 -53.06
CA PRO A 190 21.57 0.83 -52.17
C PRO A 190 20.35 1.58 -52.75
N GLY A 191 19.20 1.48 -52.05
CA GLY A 191 17.93 2.09 -52.42
C GLY A 191 17.04 1.22 -53.31
N PHE A 192 17.41 -0.05 -53.52
CA PHE A 192 16.59 -1.06 -54.21
C PHE A 192 16.77 -2.42 -53.52
N ASP A 193 15.70 -3.18 -53.41
CA ASP A 193 15.66 -4.49 -52.79
C ASP A 193 16.60 -5.52 -53.45
N ASP A 194 17.67 -5.91 -52.72
CA ASP A 194 18.68 -6.89 -53.15
C ASP A 194 18.08 -8.28 -53.39
N ASN A 195 16.89 -8.57 -52.89
CA ASN A 195 16.22 -9.87 -53.05
C ASN A 195 15.44 -9.97 -54.36
N ILE A 196 15.34 -8.88 -55.14
CA ILE A 196 14.67 -8.86 -56.45
C ILE A 196 15.73 -8.96 -57.55
N ASP A 197 15.93 -10.18 -58.08
CA ASP A 197 16.80 -10.52 -59.17
C ASP A 197 16.02 -11.43 -60.14
N THR A 198 15.52 -10.84 -61.22
CA THR A 198 14.54 -11.49 -62.12
C THR A 198 15.20 -12.55 -63.02
N ASP A 199 16.38 -12.32 -63.49
CA ASP A 199 17.09 -13.24 -64.38
C ASP A 199 18.08 -14.15 -63.63
N LEU A 200 18.29 -13.93 -62.34
CA LEU A 200 19.14 -14.74 -61.45
C LEU A 200 20.64 -14.72 -61.81
N ASP A 201 21.11 -13.59 -62.27
CA ASP A 201 22.54 -13.41 -62.59
C ASP A 201 23.39 -12.98 -61.39
N GLY A 202 22.70 -12.61 -60.25
CA GLY A 202 23.31 -12.18 -59.00
C GLY A 202 23.47 -10.67 -58.87
N ILE A 203 22.83 -9.90 -59.74
CA ILE A 203 22.68 -8.44 -59.64
C ILE A 203 21.20 -8.13 -59.41
N ALA A 204 20.88 -7.36 -58.38
CA ALA A 204 19.52 -6.97 -58.13
C ALA A 204 18.94 -6.11 -59.24
N ASP A 205 17.66 -6.31 -59.61
CA ASP A 205 17.00 -5.62 -60.74
C ASP A 205 17.16 -4.10 -60.72
N GLY A 206 17.23 -3.49 -59.52
CA GLY A 206 17.37 -2.04 -59.34
C GLY A 206 18.75 -1.50 -59.74
N CYS A 207 19.75 -2.33 -59.69
CA CYS A 207 21.16 -2.04 -60.05
C CYS A 207 21.60 -2.70 -61.32
N ASP A 208 20.76 -3.57 -61.91
CA ASP A 208 21.03 -4.24 -63.17
C ASP A 208 20.62 -3.38 -64.37
N ILE A 209 21.52 -3.29 -65.32
CA ILE A 209 21.29 -2.58 -66.59
C ILE A 209 20.32 -3.36 -67.51
N CYS A 210 20.32 -4.68 -67.38
CA CYS A 210 19.51 -5.60 -68.17
C CYS A 210 18.74 -6.60 -67.32
N PRO A 211 17.78 -6.18 -66.45
CA PRO A 211 17.24 -6.99 -65.43
C PRO A 211 16.34 -8.21 -65.82
N ASP A 212 16.25 -8.47 -67.10
CA ASP A 212 15.61 -9.63 -67.73
C ASP A 212 16.60 -10.49 -68.57
N ASP A 213 17.92 -10.18 -68.55
CA ASP A 213 18.92 -10.85 -69.35
C ASP A 213 20.15 -11.32 -68.54
N PHE A 214 20.20 -12.60 -68.18
CA PHE A 214 21.24 -13.24 -67.38
C PHE A 214 22.68 -13.02 -67.94
N GLU A 215 22.84 -12.74 -69.17
CA GLU A 215 24.17 -12.52 -69.80
C GLU A 215 24.61 -11.04 -69.89
N ASN A 216 23.72 -10.10 -69.44
CA ASN A 216 23.99 -8.66 -69.34
C ASN A 216 24.61 -8.05 -70.58
N ASP A 217 23.90 -7.97 -71.73
CA ASP A 217 24.39 -7.40 -72.96
C ASP A 217 25.73 -8.00 -73.48
N SER A 218 26.09 -9.23 -73.08
CA SER A 218 27.31 -9.87 -73.52
C SER A 218 27.31 -10.21 -75.03
N ASP A 219 26.12 -10.17 -75.65
CA ASP A 219 25.90 -10.41 -77.09
C ASP A 219 25.72 -9.14 -77.93
N GLY A 220 25.69 -7.93 -77.29
CA GLY A 220 25.67 -6.60 -77.88
C GLY A 220 24.31 -6.07 -78.26
#